data_92ddc7ea616f3a939fdc3c17ba041252
#
_entry.id   92ddc7ea616f3a939fdc3c17ba041252
#
_cell.length_a   1.000
_cell.length_b   1.000
_cell.length_c   1.000
_cell.angle_alpha   90.00
_cell.angle_beta   90.00
_cell.angle_gamma   90.00
#
_symmetry.space_group_name_H-M   'P 1'
#
loop_
_entity.id
_entity.type
_entity.pdbx_description
1 polymer ?
#
loop_
_entity_poly.entity_id
_entity_poly.type
_entity_poly.pdbx_seq_one_letter_code
_entity_poly.pdbx_strand_id
1 'polypeptide(L)'
;MVEDLNFLKVKKVLFLTLLIFFLTSKSFSQDYSFQKLAKLNGPWGSSFLNENELIITEKSGKIKIVNIKSNKISEVDHNLNFLEYGQGGLLDILFKDNFVYISYSENRGNWKSSTSIAKAKFDKIKL
;
A
#
# COMPACT_ATOMS: atom_id res chain seq x y z
N MET A 1 -50.93 42.47 -5.53
CA MET A 1 -49.78 43.28 -6.02
C MET A 1 -48.67 43.47 -4.98
N VAL A 2 -48.94 43.76 -3.68
CA VAL A 2 -47.92 43.92 -2.64
C VAL A 2 -47.38 42.55 -2.17
N GLU A 3 -48.20 41.50 -2.08
CA GLU A 3 -47.82 40.16 -1.67
C GLU A 3 -46.88 39.50 -2.68
N ASP A 4 -47.09 39.68 -3.97
CA ASP A 4 -46.23 39.12 -5.03
C ASP A 4 -44.82 39.75 -5.01
N LEU A 5 -44.71 41.02 -4.64
CA LEU A 5 -43.44 41.70 -4.56
C LEU A 5 -42.57 41.19 -3.38
N ASN A 6 -43.22 40.88 -2.25
CA ASN A 6 -42.53 40.29 -1.09
C ASN A 6 -42.06 38.85 -1.36
N PHE A 7 -42.87 38.06 -2.05
CA PHE A 7 -42.52 36.70 -2.43
C PHE A 7 -41.34 36.66 -3.40
N LEU A 8 -41.29 37.57 -4.37
CA LEU A 8 -40.14 37.72 -5.27
C LEU A 8 -38.84 38.14 -4.55
N LYS A 9 -38.94 39.04 -3.56
CA LYS A 9 -37.79 39.45 -2.74
C LYS A 9 -37.25 38.29 -1.91
N VAL A 10 -38.11 37.48 -1.28
CA VAL A 10 -37.73 36.31 -0.50
C VAL A 10 -37.03 35.27 -1.38
N LYS A 11 -37.55 34.99 -2.57
CA LYS A 11 -36.90 34.07 -3.53
C LYS A 11 -35.53 34.56 -3.96
N LYS A 12 -35.34 35.84 -4.23
CA LYS A 12 -34.05 36.42 -4.58
C LYS A 12 -33.03 36.31 -3.44
N VAL A 13 -33.46 36.61 -2.20
CA VAL A 13 -32.60 36.48 -1.03
C VAL A 13 -32.19 35.02 -0.81
N LEU A 14 -33.15 34.09 -0.90
CA LEU A 14 -32.88 32.66 -0.76
C LEU A 14 -31.92 32.16 -1.84
N PHE A 15 -32.08 32.58 -3.07
CA PHE A 15 -31.17 32.23 -4.18
C PHE A 15 -29.77 32.80 -3.98
N LEU A 16 -29.69 34.06 -3.49
CA LEU A 16 -28.41 34.70 -3.23
C LEU A 16 -27.65 34.03 -2.06
N THR A 17 -28.35 33.65 -0.99
CA THR A 17 -27.78 32.92 0.13
C THR A 17 -27.30 31.53 -0.26
N LEU A 18 -28.06 30.82 -1.11
CA LEU A 18 -27.69 29.53 -1.66
C LEU A 18 -26.42 29.64 -2.54
N LEU A 19 -26.35 30.68 -3.37
CA LEU A 19 -25.22 30.95 -4.24
C LEU A 19 -23.94 31.24 -3.42
N ILE A 20 -24.07 32.03 -2.36
CA ILE A 20 -22.95 32.34 -1.46
C ILE A 20 -22.45 31.06 -0.76
N PHE A 21 -23.36 30.17 -0.34
CA PHE A 21 -23.02 28.89 0.28
C PHE A 21 -22.19 27.99 -0.66
N PHE A 22 -22.53 27.94 -1.95
CA PHE A 22 -21.77 27.20 -2.95
C PHE A 22 -20.39 27.83 -3.25
N LEU A 23 -20.26 29.16 -3.19
CA LEU A 23 -19.01 29.86 -3.44
C LEU A 23 -17.99 29.75 -2.28
N THR A 24 -18.45 29.40 -1.08
CA THR A 24 -17.57 29.25 0.11
C THR A 24 -17.03 27.82 0.30
N SER A 25 -17.39 26.87 -0.56
CA SER A 25 -16.87 25.51 -0.52
C SER A 25 -15.38 25.52 -0.86
N LYS A 26 -14.51 25.62 0.15
CA LYS A 26 -13.08 25.43 -0.01
C LYS A 26 -12.85 23.93 -0.24
N SER A 27 -12.40 23.56 -1.43
CA SER A 27 -11.82 22.25 -1.67
C SER A 27 -10.50 22.19 -0.94
N PHE A 28 -10.40 21.35 0.10
CA PHE A 28 -9.13 21.02 0.72
C PHE A 28 -8.39 20.06 -0.24
N SER A 29 -7.47 20.59 -1.03
CA SER A 29 -6.47 19.80 -1.70
C SER A 29 -5.43 19.37 -0.68
N GLN A 30 -5.28 18.08 -0.44
CA GLN A 30 -4.21 17.56 0.39
C GLN A 30 -2.97 17.41 -0.50
N ASP A 31 -1.93 18.20 -0.21
CA ASP A 31 -0.65 18.08 -0.90
C ASP A 31 0.07 16.83 -0.39
N TYR A 32 0.35 15.89 -1.31
CA TYR A 32 1.16 14.71 -1.05
C TYR A 32 2.59 14.97 -1.47
N SER A 33 3.54 14.71 -0.58
CA SER A 33 4.95 14.66 -0.91
C SER A 33 5.46 13.22 -0.85
N PHE A 34 6.29 12.82 -1.80
CA PHE A 34 6.87 11.48 -1.85
C PHE A 34 8.36 11.55 -1.51
N GLN A 35 8.77 10.71 -0.56
CA GLN A 35 10.17 10.53 -0.21
C GLN A 35 10.62 9.12 -0.64
N LYS A 36 11.73 9.03 -1.38
CA LYS A 36 12.34 7.75 -1.72
C LYS A 36 13.05 7.19 -0.49
N LEU A 37 12.60 6.02 -0.02
CA LEU A 37 13.15 5.35 1.16
C LEU A 37 14.32 4.41 0.83
N ALA A 38 14.21 3.64 -0.27
CA ALA A 38 15.18 2.63 -0.64
C ALA A 38 15.21 2.40 -2.15
N LYS A 39 16.32 1.83 -2.64
CA LYS A 39 16.40 1.26 -3.99
C LYS A 39 16.35 -0.26 -3.86
N LEU A 40 15.32 -0.87 -4.42
CA LEU A 40 15.06 -2.30 -4.41
C LEU A 40 15.03 -2.84 -5.84
N ASN A 41 15.22 -4.16 -5.98
CA ASN A 41 15.21 -4.82 -7.28
C ASN A 41 13.93 -5.63 -7.47
N GLY A 42 12.97 -5.06 -8.20
CA GLY A 42 11.67 -5.70 -8.46
C GLY A 42 10.85 -5.97 -7.19
N PRO A 43 10.63 -4.96 -6.32
CA PRO A 43 9.79 -5.12 -5.14
C PRO A 43 8.37 -5.48 -5.56
N TRP A 44 7.75 -6.43 -4.85
CA TRP A 44 6.41 -6.91 -5.19
C TRP A 44 5.39 -6.65 -4.08
N GLY A 45 5.62 -7.21 -2.89
CA GLY A 45 4.75 -7.03 -1.74
C GLY A 45 5.47 -6.39 -0.56
N SER A 46 4.73 -5.76 0.34
CA SER A 46 5.30 -5.17 1.55
C SER A 46 4.32 -5.17 2.71
N SER A 47 4.85 -5.28 3.93
CA SER A 47 4.09 -5.17 5.17
C SER A 47 4.90 -4.43 6.23
N PHE A 48 4.23 -3.66 7.09
CA PHE A 48 4.89 -3.08 8.24
C PHE A 48 5.18 -4.15 9.31
N LEU A 49 6.42 -4.23 9.78
CA LEU A 49 6.80 -4.99 10.97
C LEU A 49 6.51 -4.17 12.24
N ASN A 50 6.72 -2.88 12.17
CA ASN A 50 6.45 -1.87 13.18
C ASN A 50 6.46 -0.49 12.54
N GLU A 51 6.33 0.58 13.33
CA GLU A 51 6.29 1.97 12.85
C GLU A 51 7.53 2.41 12.04
N ASN A 52 8.65 1.70 12.13
CA ASN A 52 9.92 2.09 11.52
C ASN A 52 10.48 1.06 10.55
N GLU A 53 9.89 -0.10 10.40
CA GLU A 53 10.42 -1.18 9.59
C GLU A 53 9.37 -1.77 8.66
N LEU A 54 9.71 -1.88 7.39
CA LEU A 54 8.95 -2.58 6.36
C LEU A 54 9.67 -3.87 5.99
N ILE A 55 8.95 -4.99 5.91
CA ILE A 55 9.40 -6.20 5.25
C ILE A 55 8.87 -6.20 3.82
N ILE A 56 9.72 -6.55 2.86
CA ILE A 56 9.43 -6.41 1.42
C ILE A 56 9.93 -7.64 0.70
N THR A 57 9.11 -8.20 -0.18
CA THR A 57 9.54 -9.25 -1.12
C THR A 57 10.07 -8.63 -2.41
N GLU A 58 11.15 -9.16 -2.91
CA GLU A 58 11.60 -8.95 -4.28
C GLU A 58 11.24 -10.18 -5.13
N LYS A 59 10.77 -9.96 -6.33
CA LYS A 59 10.37 -11.03 -7.27
C LYS A 59 11.44 -12.11 -7.43
N SER A 60 12.71 -11.70 -7.41
CA SER A 60 13.89 -12.56 -7.55
C SER A 60 14.11 -13.53 -6.38
N GLY A 61 13.26 -13.52 -5.37
CA GLY A 61 13.35 -14.40 -4.22
C GLY A 61 14.03 -13.79 -3.00
N LYS A 62 14.31 -12.51 -2.99
CA LYS A 62 14.88 -11.86 -1.81
C LYS A 62 13.78 -11.28 -0.92
N ILE A 63 13.99 -11.37 0.39
CA ILE A 63 13.18 -10.70 1.40
C ILE A 63 14.04 -9.65 2.08
N LYS A 64 13.59 -8.41 2.06
CA LYS A 64 14.32 -7.27 2.62
C LYS A 64 13.55 -6.64 3.78
N ILE A 65 14.29 -6.16 4.78
CA ILE A 65 13.76 -5.25 5.79
C ILE A 65 14.36 -3.87 5.53
N VAL A 66 13.50 -2.88 5.41
CA VAL A 66 13.88 -1.48 5.22
C VAL A 66 13.50 -0.70 6.47
N ASN A 67 14.49 -0.11 7.13
CA ASN A 67 14.23 0.83 8.21
C ASN A 67 13.98 2.22 7.62
N ILE A 68 12.76 2.73 7.79
CA ILE A 68 12.30 3.97 7.14
C ILE A 68 12.93 5.25 7.72
N LYS A 69 13.49 5.20 8.93
CA LYS A 69 14.18 6.35 9.52
C LYS A 69 15.65 6.44 9.10
N SER A 70 16.33 5.29 9.05
CA SER A 70 17.77 5.24 8.76
C SER A 70 18.10 4.85 7.33
N ASN A 71 17.11 4.47 6.54
CA ASN A 71 17.23 3.93 5.18
C ASN A 71 18.15 2.68 5.11
N LYS A 72 18.41 2.02 6.26
CA LYS A 72 19.16 0.77 6.29
C LYS A 72 18.32 -0.36 5.72
N ILE A 73 18.99 -1.21 4.93
CA ILE A 73 18.41 -2.42 4.34
C ILE A 73 19.13 -3.62 4.89
N SER A 74 18.39 -4.62 5.35
CA SER A 74 18.90 -5.95 5.68
C SER A 74 18.16 -7.01 4.88
N GLU A 75 18.74 -8.19 4.74
CA GLU A 75 18.16 -9.33 4.05
C GLU A 75 17.73 -10.38 5.07
N VAL A 76 16.62 -11.06 4.79
CA VAL A 76 16.09 -12.16 5.58
C VAL A 76 16.20 -13.43 4.74
N ASP A 77 16.88 -14.45 5.26
CA ASP A 77 17.01 -15.74 4.60
C ASP A 77 15.71 -16.54 4.67
N HIS A 78 15.46 -17.34 3.64
CA HIS A 78 14.33 -18.26 3.59
C HIS A 78 14.67 -19.50 2.73
N ASN A 79 13.86 -20.55 2.86
CA ASN A 79 14.03 -21.82 2.13
C ASN A 79 12.83 -22.14 1.21
N LEU A 80 12.06 -21.15 0.79
CA LEU A 80 10.93 -21.36 -0.14
C LEU A 80 11.44 -21.89 -1.49
N ASN A 81 10.85 -22.98 -1.95
CA ASN A 81 11.10 -23.52 -3.29
C ASN A 81 10.20 -22.79 -4.30
N PHE A 82 10.69 -21.72 -4.87
CA PHE A 82 9.93 -20.87 -5.80
C PHE A 82 10.51 -20.92 -7.22
N LEU A 83 9.70 -20.51 -8.21
CA LEU A 83 10.10 -20.35 -9.60
C LEU A 83 9.94 -18.90 -10.02
N GLU A 84 11.07 -18.23 -10.32
CA GLU A 84 11.07 -16.91 -10.94
C GLU A 84 10.96 -17.06 -12.46
N TYR A 85 9.74 -16.92 -12.99
CA TYR A 85 9.49 -16.95 -14.44
C TYR A 85 8.25 -16.12 -14.78
N GLY A 86 8.32 -15.31 -15.82
CA GLY A 86 7.22 -14.42 -16.24
C GLY A 86 6.77 -13.51 -15.10
N GLN A 87 5.57 -13.66 -14.61
CA GLN A 87 5.04 -12.92 -13.43
C GLN A 87 5.29 -13.67 -12.11
N GLY A 88 5.92 -14.83 -12.15
CA GLY A 88 6.20 -15.65 -10.97
C GLY A 88 7.43 -15.21 -10.20
N GLY A 89 7.54 -15.68 -8.96
CA GLY A 89 8.60 -15.36 -8.00
C GLY A 89 8.03 -15.30 -6.58
N LEU A 90 8.66 -14.57 -5.68
CA LEU A 90 7.98 -14.14 -4.46
C LEU A 90 6.96 -13.06 -4.82
N LEU A 91 5.78 -13.15 -4.21
CA LEU A 91 4.67 -12.26 -4.47
C LEU A 91 4.40 -11.40 -3.22
N ASP A 92 3.20 -11.43 -2.69
CA ASP A 92 2.81 -10.59 -1.57
C ASP A 92 3.30 -11.13 -0.22
N ILE A 93 3.42 -10.25 0.77
CA ILE A 93 3.87 -10.55 2.12
C ILE A 93 3.00 -9.82 3.14
N LEU A 94 2.60 -10.53 4.20
CA LEU A 94 1.86 -9.98 5.32
C LEU A 94 2.55 -10.37 6.63
N PHE A 95 2.83 -9.41 7.50
CA PHE A 95 3.22 -9.64 8.88
C PHE A 95 2.03 -9.46 9.82
N LYS A 96 1.75 -10.48 10.61
CA LYS A 96 0.67 -10.46 11.60
C LYS A 96 0.98 -11.42 12.76
N ASP A 97 0.80 -10.96 14.00
CA ASP A 97 0.90 -11.77 15.22
C ASP A 97 2.23 -12.54 15.33
N ASN A 98 3.35 -11.89 14.99
CA ASN A 98 4.70 -12.49 14.94
C ASN A 98 4.89 -13.59 13.89
N PHE A 99 3.98 -13.69 12.93
CA PHE A 99 4.11 -14.56 11.77
C PHE A 99 4.19 -13.75 10.49
N VAL A 100 4.94 -14.30 9.55
CA VAL A 100 4.97 -13.82 8.17
C VAL A 100 4.21 -14.81 7.30
N TYR A 101 3.34 -14.30 6.45
CA TYR A 101 2.61 -15.04 5.42
C TYR A 101 3.09 -14.54 4.06
N ILE A 102 3.56 -15.44 3.20
CA ILE A 102 4.09 -15.10 1.88
C ILE A 102 3.36 -15.89 0.83
N SER A 103 2.81 -15.20 -0.16
CA SER A 103 2.37 -15.84 -1.40
C SER A 103 3.54 -15.89 -2.38
N TYR A 104 3.66 -16.98 -3.12
CA TYR A 104 4.77 -17.20 -4.05
C TYR A 104 4.39 -18.18 -5.15
N SER A 105 5.14 -18.15 -6.24
CA SER A 105 5.03 -19.12 -7.32
C SER A 105 5.84 -20.36 -6.96
N GLU A 106 5.21 -21.35 -6.33
CA GLU A 106 5.86 -22.60 -5.93
C GLU A 106 6.32 -23.38 -7.16
N ASN A 107 7.59 -23.79 -7.15
CA ASN A 107 8.18 -24.58 -8.20
C ASN A 107 7.62 -26.01 -8.17
N ARG A 108 6.97 -26.43 -9.26
CA ARG A 108 6.40 -27.77 -9.46
C ARG A 108 7.26 -28.66 -10.39
N GLY A 109 8.46 -28.21 -10.71
CA GLY A 109 9.33 -28.90 -11.67
C GLY A 109 8.92 -28.65 -13.13
N ASN A 110 9.82 -28.95 -14.04
CA ASN A 110 9.58 -28.82 -15.49
C ASN A 110 9.04 -27.44 -15.92
N TRP A 111 9.54 -26.36 -15.32
CA TRP A 111 9.11 -24.98 -15.57
C TRP A 111 7.62 -24.69 -15.26
N LYS A 112 7.01 -25.54 -14.43
CA LYS A 112 5.64 -25.35 -13.95
C LYS A 112 5.65 -24.74 -12.57
N SER A 113 4.70 -23.88 -12.33
CA SER A 113 4.46 -23.29 -11.01
C SER A 113 2.98 -23.20 -10.69
N SER A 114 2.67 -23.07 -9.41
CA SER A 114 1.34 -22.70 -8.93
C SER A 114 1.49 -21.71 -7.78
N THR A 115 0.52 -20.84 -7.58
CA THR A 115 0.51 -19.93 -6.45
C THR A 115 0.28 -20.74 -5.17
N SER A 116 1.16 -20.53 -4.19
CA SER A 116 1.10 -21.14 -2.86
C SER A 116 1.29 -20.08 -1.77
N ILE A 117 0.91 -20.41 -0.55
CA ILE A 117 1.10 -19.55 0.63
C ILE A 117 1.92 -20.32 1.66
N ALA A 118 2.98 -19.69 2.15
CA ALA A 118 3.76 -20.16 3.29
C ALA A 118 3.49 -19.29 4.52
N LYS A 119 3.62 -19.90 5.70
CA LYS A 119 3.59 -19.23 7.00
C LYS A 119 4.86 -19.59 7.76
N ALA A 120 5.55 -18.60 8.29
CA ALA A 120 6.71 -18.79 9.15
C ALA A 120 6.64 -17.89 10.38
N LYS A 121 7.22 -18.35 11.49
CA LYS A 121 7.47 -17.49 12.65
C LYS A 121 8.61 -16.55 12.30
N PHE A 122 8.43 -15.25 12.56
CA PHE A 122 9.41 -14.25 12.20
C PHE A 122 10.43 -14.01 13.32
N ASP A 123 11.71 -14.06 13.01
CA ASP A 123 12.80 -13.75 13.96
C ASP A 123 13.81 -12.70 13.46
N LYS A 124 13.52 -12.01 12.34
CA LYS A 124 14.37 -11.00 11.67
C LYS A 124 15.62 -11.54 10.96
N ILE A 125 15.99 -12.78 11.13
CA ILE A 125 17.19 -13.38 10.54
C ILE A 125 16.79 -14.41 9.49
N LYS A 126 15.80 -15.23 9.81
CA LYS A 126 15.36 -16.34 8.98
C LYS A 126 13.85 -16.55 9.08
N LEU A 127 13.25 -17.00 7.99
CA LEU A 127 11.87 -17.46 7.88
C LEU A 127 11.81 -18.96 7.58
#